data_74fafa8d4fd0f012a331db07eb397c55
#
_entry.id   74fafa8d4fd0f012a331db07eb397c55
#
_cell.length_a   1.000
_cell.length_b   1.000
_cell.length_c   1.000
_cell.angle_alpha   90.00
_cell.angle_beta   90.00
_cell.angle_gamma   90.00
#
_symmetry.space_group_name_H-M   'P 1'
#
loop_
_entity.id
_entity.type
_entity.pdbx_description
1 polymer ?
#
loop_
_entity_poly.entity_id
_entity_poly.type
_entity_poly.pdbx_seq_one_letter_code
_entity_poly.pdbx_strand_id
1 'polypeptide(L)'
;MATVPNDDGNRGDSRSDRSADCPAILGGTSVRPAGPPGWPLDDERVHAVLRRLIASGDWGRYHGEHVPELSRKLAKYHSVEHVLLCCSGTAAVELALRGVGVSPDDEVLLAGYDFKANFQNVLCLRAIPVLVDVDPETWQLNPERLAAAVTSKTRAIIASHLHGGVVPIREVRQFAEAHGLALIEDACQNPGAMIDGRRAGTWGDVGVLSFGGSKLLTAGRGGAVLTPRSDIAERIKRYVLRGNEAYPLSEMQAAILLPQVEQLDEQNARRRVAVERLCRQRNGIAGLTPLQIPTEDVSPAYYKMGFRYRSEEFSGLSRDLFARSLRAEGVAFDAGFRGLHLIHSKRRFRAVDDLLEASRADAGMLTLHHPVLLESDAAIDEIAFAIHKVRRSASEIVSRIPDGCVTNDAEL
;
A
#
# COMPACT_ATOMS: atom_id res chain seq x y z
N MET A 1 -47.34 56.49 36.57
CA MET A 1 -46.01 55.94 36.51
C MET A 1 -46.11 54.59 35.83
N ALA A 2 -45.82 54.55 34.53
CA ALA A 2 -45.91 53.33 33.72
C ALA A 2 -44.53 52.75 33.63
N THR A 3 -44.35 51.49 33.99
CA THR A 3 -43.11 50.70 33.85
C THR A 3 -43.11 50.06 32.48
N VAL A 4 -42.06 50.35 31.68
CA VAL A 4 -41.76 49.74 30.39
C VAL A 4 -41.13 48.36 30.66
N PRO A 5 -41.49 47.28 29.97
CA PRO A 5 -40.76 46.01 30.00
C PRO A 5 -39.55 46.07 29.09
N ASN A 6 -38.38 45.66 29.61
CA ASN A 6 -37.17 45.41 28.84
C ASN A 6 -37.38 44.18 27.97
N ASP A 7 -37.22 44.35 26.69
CA ASP A 7 -37.14 43.28 25.69
C ASP A 7 -35.68 42.83 25.55
N ASP A 8 -35.29 41.81 26.33
CA ASP A 8 -34.00 41.14 26.19
C ASP A 8 -34.09 40.14 25.03
N GLY A 9 -33.82 40.68 23.84
CA GLY A 9 -33.68 39.88 22.60
C GLY A 9 -32.64 38.81 22.76
N ASN A 10 -33.08 37.58 22.85
CA ASN A 10 -32.28 36.34 22.73
C ASN A 10 -31.60 36.30 21.35
N ARG A 11 -30.39 36.87 21.23
CA ARG A 11 -29.50 36.64 20.08
C ARG A 11 -28.94 35.25 20.22
N GLY A 12 -29.68 34.26 19.66
CA GLY A 12 -29.22 32.91 19.50
C GLY A 12 -27.82 32.87 18.91
N ASP A 13 -26.99 32.11 19.57
CA ASP A 13 -25.55 31.94 19.33
C ASP A 13 -25.25 31.38 17.93
N SER A 14 -25.13 32.28 16.95
CA SER A 14 -24.74 31.92 15.56
C SER A 14 -23.25 31.54 15.42
N ARG A 15 -22.50 31.47 16.53
CA ARG A 15 -21.09 31.10 16.55
C ARG A 15 -20.87 29.58 16.58
N SER A 16 -21.79 28.78 17.13
CA SER A 16 -21.65 27.32 17.23
C SER A 16 -21.78 26.63 15.85
N ASP A 17 -22.63 27.17 14.99
CA ASP A 17 -22.91 26.56 13.66
C ASP A 17 -21.77 26.81 12.65
N ARG A 18 -21.04 27.93 12.79
CA ARG A 18 -19.89 28.25 11.90
C ARG A 18 -18.64 27.41 12.22
N SER A 19 -18.49 26.87 13.42
CA SER A 19 -17.31 26.09 13.80
C SER A 19 -17.31 24.68 13.21
N ALA A 20 -18.48 24.09 13.00
CA ALA A 20 -18.61 22.74 12.45
C ALA A 20 -18.27 22.66 10.95
N ASP A 21 -18.61 23.71 10.18
CA ASP A 21 -18.29 23.78 8.74
C ASP A 21 -16.88 24.31 8.45
N CYS A 22 -16.23 24.98 9.40
CA CYS A 22 -14.85 25.45 9.26
C CYS A 22 -13.88 24.27 9.38
N PRO A 23 -12.96 24.05 8.41
CA PRO A 23 -11.93 23.02 8.53
C PRO A 23 -11.06 23.13 9.78
N ALA A 24 -10.72 21.98 10.35
CA ALA A 24 -9.89 21.92 11.56
C ALA A 24 -8.51 22.60 11.34
N ILE A 25 -7.94 22.50 10.14
CA ILE A 25 -6.69 23.18 9.79
C ILE A 25 -6.78 24.72 9.85
N LEU A 26 -8.00 25.28 9.78
CA LEU A 26 -8.29 26.70 9.92
C LEU A 26 -8.81 27.07 11.32
N GLY A 27 -8.76 26.14 12.28
CA GLY A 27 -9.22 26.34 13.66
C GLY A 27 -10.66 25.92 13.91
N GLY A 28 -11.33 25.22 12.98
CA GLY A 28 -12.64 24.62 13.17
C GLY A 28 -12.57 23.31 13.97
N THR A 29 -13.74 22.69 14.17
CA THR A 29 -13.84 21.40 14.86
C THR A 29 -13.51 20.25 13.91
N SER A 30 -12.62 19.34 14.33
CA SER A 30 -12.30 18.12 13.58
C SER A 30 -13.52 17.22 13.45
N VAL A 31 -13.72 16.62 12.27
CA VAL A 31 -14.79 15.64 12.02
C VAL A 31 -14.56 14.38 12.87
N ARG A 32 -13.30 13.99 13.06
CA ARG A 32 -12.90 12.81 13.84
C ARG A 32 -11.89 13.20 14.93
N PRO A 33 -12.37 13.75 16.07
CA PRO A 33 -11.46 14.25 17.12
C PRO A 33 -10.57 13.15 17.73
N ALA A 34 -11.01 11.89 17.70
CA ALA A 34 -10.23 10.74 18.18
C ALA A 34 -9.08 10.35 17.21
N GLY A 35 -9.05 10.97 16.02
CA GLY A 35 -8.08 10.62 14.98
C GLY A 35 -8.41 9.32 14.25
N PRO A 36 -7.47 8.82 13.43
CA PRO A 36 -7.62 7.54 12.73
C PRO A 36 -7.54 6.37 13.73
N PRO A 37 -8.17 5.22 13.40
CA PRO A 37 -8.08 4.04 14.27
C PRO A 37 -6.67 3.51 14.35
N GLY A 38 -6.31 2.92 15.51
CA GLY A 38 -5.04 2.25 15.72
C GLY A 38 -4.88 1.00 14.85
N TRP A 39 -3.64 0.64 14.57
CA TRP A 39 -3.27 -0.60 13.92
C TRP A 39 -2.03 -1.21 14.59
N PRO A 40 -1.95 -2.53 14.79
CA PRO A 40 -2.95 -3.56 14.47
C PRO A 40 -4.20 -3.47 15.36
N LEU A 41 -5.29 -4.11 14.89
CA LEU A 41 -6.50 -4.23 15.69
C LEU A 41 -6.25 -5.05 16.95
N ASP A 42 -6.96 -4.71 18.02
CA ASP A 42 -7.04 -5.55 19.22
C ASP A 42 -7.76 -6.85 18.87
N ASP A 43 -7.07 -8.01 19.00
CA ASP A 43 -7.58 -9.33 18.63
C ASP A 43 -7.24 -10.35 19.72
N GLU A 44 -8.29 -10.85 20.40
CA GLU A 44 -8.14 -11.84 21.46
C GLU A 44 -7.47 -13.14 21.01
N ARG A 45 -7.57 -13.49 19.71
CA ARG A 45 -6.85 -14.66 19.14
C ARG A 45 -5.34 -14.45 19.14
N VAL A 46 -4.89 -13.24 18.83
CA VAL A 46 -3.48 -12.85 18.91
C VAL A 46 -3.02 -12.84 20.38
N HIS A 47 -3.83 -12.29 21.28
CA HIS A 47 -3.55 -12.31 22.72
C HIS A 47 -3.43 -13.73 23.27
N ALA A 48 -4.33 -14.64 22.87
CA ALA A 48 -4.29 -16.04 23.28
C ALA A 48 -3.03 -16.75 22.81
N VAL A 49 -2.59 -16.48 21.57
CA VAL A 49 -1.34 -17.01 21.02
C VAL A 49 -0.14 -16.49 21.80
N LEU A 50 -0.07 -15.18 22.07
CA LEU A 50 1.03 -14.58 22.82
C LEU A 50 1.12 -15.11 24.26
N ARG A 51 -0.02 -15.26 24.95
CA ARG A 51 -0.03 -15.87 26.30
C ARG A 51 0.51 -17.29 26.28
N ARG A 52 0.13 -18.11 25.29
CA ARG A 52 0.68 -19.49 25.15
C ARG A 52 2.17 -19.49 24.88
N LEU A 53 2.65 -18.64 23.96
CA LEU A 53 4.08 -18.51 23.65
C LEU A 53 4.92 -18.12 24.87
N ILE A 54 4.43 -17.18 25.67
CA ILE A 54 5.12 -16.76 26.90
C ILE A 54 5.17 -17.91 27.88
N ALA A 55 4.07 -18.64 28.08
CA ALA A 55 3.98 -19.74 29.03
C ALA A 55 4.85 -20.95 28.63
N SER A 56 4.96 -21.26 27.33
CA SER A 56 5.73 -22.40 26.81
C SER A 56 7.23 -22.10 26.62
N GLY A 57 7.60 -20.82 26.47
CA GLY A 57 8.96 -20.41 26.09
C GLY A 57 9.28 -20.63 24.60
N ASP A 58 8.31 -21.02 23.78
CA ASP A 58 8.52 -21.31 22.36
C ASP A 58 8.97 -20.09 21.54
N TRP A 59 8.69 -18.89 22.03
CA TRP A 59 9.16 -17.63 21.41
C TRP A 59 10.69 -17.55 21.25
N GLY A 60 11.47 -18.27 22.07
CA GLY A 60 12.93 -18.29 22.05
C GLY A 60 13.54 -19.44 21.24
N ARG A 61 12.75 -20.27 20.56
CA ARG A 61 13.26 -21.41 19.78
C ARG A 61 13.75 -20.95 18.40
N TYR A 62 14.87 -21.53 17.96
CA TYR A 62 15.35 -21.41 16.58
C TYR A 62 14.47 -22.21 15.60
N HIS A 63 13.98 -23.36 16.03
CA HIS A 63 13.18 -24.28 15.25
C HIS A 63 11.99 -24.73 16.10
N GLY A 64 10.85 -24.13 15.87
CA GLY A 64 9.57 -24.46 16.51
C GLY A 64 8.54 -24.92 15.50
N GLU A 65 7.27 -24.93 15.92
CA GLU A 65 6.15 -25.42 15.12
C GLU A 65 5.46 -24.31 14.31
N HIS A 66 5.58 -23.04 14.75
CA HIS A 66 4.78 -21.94 14.17
C HIS A 66 5.29 -21.50 12.79
N VAL A 67 6.60 -21.48 12.57
CA VAL A 67 7.21 -21.14 11.27
C VAL A 67 6.81 -22.18 10.21
N PRO A 68 6.97 -23.50 10.42
CA PRO A 68 6.48 -24.50 9.49
C PRO A 68 4.95 -24.47 9.28
N GLU A 69 4.18 -24.22 10.34
CA GLU A 69 2.72 -24.13 10.26
C GLU A 69 2.28 -22.94 9.41
N LEU A 70 2.86 -21.76 9.62
CA LEU A 70 2.57 -20.58 8.81
C LEU A 70 2.94 -20.79 7.34
N SER A 71 4.09 -21.42 7.08
CA SER A 71 4.52 -21.75 5.71
C SER A 71 3.48 -22.64 5.02
N ARG A 72 3.05 -23.74 5.68
CA ARG A 72 2.00 -24.64 5.16
C ARG A 72 0.65 -23.92 4.94
N LYS A 73 0.26 -23.07 5.89
CA LYS A 73 -1.00 -22.30 5.83
C LYS A 73 -1.00 -21.32 4.65
N LEU A 74 0.08 -20.58 4.45
CA LEU A 74 0.24 -19.67 3.32
C LEU A 74 0.32 -20.42 1.99
N ALA A 75 1.01 -21.57 1.94
CA ALA A 75 1.07 -22.42 0.76
C ALA A 75 -0.34 -22.88 0.34
N LYS A 76 -1.13 -23.38 1.30
CA LYS A 76 -2.52 -23.75 1.09
C LYS A 76 -3.38 -22.56 0.66
N TYR A 77 -3.24 -21.42 1.34
CA TYR A 77 -4.03 -20.22 1.09
C TYR A 77 -3.80 -19.66 -0.32
N HIS A 78 -2.56 -19.67 -0.81
CA HIS A 78 -2.19 -19.19 -2.15
C HIS A 78 -2.18 -20.28 -3.21
N SER A 79 -2.39 -21.56 -2.85
CA SER A 79 -2.31 -22.71 -3.77
C SER A 79 -0.96 -22.77 -4.50
N VAL A 80 0.13 -22.58 -3.76
CA VAL A 80 1.52 -22.66 -4.25
C VAL A 80 2.26 -23.79 -3.54
N GLU A 81 3.28 -24.36 -4.19
CA GLU A 81 4.03 -25.50 -3.65
C GLU A 81 5.03 -25.06 -2.56
N HIS A 82 5.70 -23.93 -2.75
CA HIS A 82 6.75 -23.49 -1.86
C HIS A 82 6.49 -22.11 -1.28
N VAL A 83 6.63 -21.99 0.05
CA VAL A 83 6.63 -20.73 0.80
C VAL A 83 7.90 -20.68 1.64
N LEU A 84 8.69 -19.63 1.45
CA LEU A 84 9.89 -19.36 2.23
C LEU A 84 9.65 -18.08 3.03
N LEU A 85 9.64 -18.21 4.35
CA LEU A 85 9.42 -17.08 5.26
C LEU A 85 10.74 -16.34 5.48
N CYS A 86 10.65 -15.00 5.64
CA CYS A 86 11.84 -14.17 5.85
C CYS A 86 11.50 -12.95 6.72
N CYS A 87 12.55 -12.19 7.10
CA CYS A 87 12.46 -11.10 8.07
C CYS A 87 11.73 -9.83 7.57
N SER A 88 11.48 -9.67 6.27
CA SER A 88 10.77 -8.50 5.71
C SER A 88 10.35 -8.70 4.26
N GLY A 89 9.37 -7.91 3.79
CA GLY A 89 9.03 -7.85 2.35
C GLY A 89 10.21 -7.40 1.48
N THR A 90 11.04 -6.48 1.98
CA THR A 90 12.27 -6.06 1.28
C THR A 90 13.23 -7.22 1.08
N ALA A 91 13.46 -8.04 2.12
CA ALA A 91 14.24 -9.26 1.99
C ALA A 91 13.58 -10.27 1.04
N ALA A 92 12.24 -10.38 1.05
CA ALA A 92 11.52 -11.27 0.13
C ALA A 92 11.77 -10.90 -1.34
N VAL A 93 11.76 -9.62 -1.70
CA VAL A 93 12.09 -9.16 -3.07
C VAL A 93 13.56 -9.45 -3.41
N GLU A 94 14.51 -9.21 -2.50
CA GLU A 94 15.91 -9.57 -2.73
C GLU A 94 16.06 -11.08 -2.97
N LEU A 95 15.43 -11.89 -2.14
CA LEU A 95 15.45 -13.35 -2.28
C LEU A 95 14.79 -13.82 -3.59
N ALA A 96 13.70 -13.16 -4.00
CA ALA A 96 13.04 -13.43 -5.28
C ALA A 96 13.99 -13.16 -6.47
N LEU A 97 14.66 -12.00 -6.49
CA LEU A 97 15.63 -11.64 -7.53
C LEU A 97 16.79 -12.67 -7.61
N ARG A 98 17.32 -13.08 -6.45
CA ARG A 98 18.36 -14.14 -6.38
C ARG A 98 17.80 -15.50 -6.80
N GLY A 99 16.57 -15.78 -6.41
CA GLY A 99 15.87 -17.02 -6.75
C GLY A 99 15.70 -17.19 -8.26
N VAL A 100 15.35 -16.14 -8.97
CA VAL A 100 15.22 -16.17 -10.45
C VAL A 100 16.57 -16.03 -11.16
N GLY A 101 17.67 -15.84 -10.43
CA GLY A 101 19.03 -15.86 -10.96
C GLY A 101 19.54 -14.54 -11.51
N VAL A 102 18.97 -13.41 -11.09
CA VAL A 102 19.51 -12.07 -11.42
C VAL A 102 20.94 -11.94 -10.92
N SER A 103 21.82 -11.48 -11.78
CA SER A 103 23.27 -11.38 -11.60
C SER A 103 23.75 -9.93 -11.84
N PRO A 104 24.98 -9.58 -11.47
CA PRO A 104 25.56 -8.28 -11.83
C PRO A 104 25.45 -7.97 -13.33
N ASP A 105 25.15 -6.70 -13.64
CA ASP A 105 24.97 -6.16 -14.99
C ASP A 105 23.72 -6.66 -15.76
N ASP A 106 22.92 -7.57 -15.19
CA ASP A 106 21.59 -7.88 -15.70
C ASP A 106 20.64 -6.69 -15.53
N GLU A 107 19.67 -6.59 -16.42
CA GLU A 107 18.62 -5.58 -16.36
C GLU A 107 17.34 -6.15 -15.75
N VAL A 108 16.70 -5.37 -14.86
CA VAL A 108 15.41 -5.69 -14.25
C VAL A 108 14.42 -4.57 -14.53
N LEU A 109 13.32 -4.90 -15.20
CA LEU A 109 12.26 -3.95 -15.51
C LEU A 109 11.38 -3.73 -14.27
N LEU A 110 11.04 -2.49 -13.97
CA LEU A 110 10.07 -2.10 -12.93
C LEU A 110 9.43 -0.76 -13.27
N ALA A 111 8.29 -0.46 -12.65
CA ALA A 111 7.61 0.81 -12.88
C ALA A 111 8.43 2.01 -12.39
N GLY A 112 8.37 3.13 -13.11
CA GLY A 112 8.97 4.41 -12.71
C GLY A 112 8.33 4.98 -11.43
N TYR A 113 7.13 4.53 -11.08
CA TYR A 113 6.44 4.78 -9.82
C TYR A 113 6.23 3.46 -9.09
N ASP A 114 7.09 3.15 -8.12
CA ASP A 114 7.09 1.90 -7.37
C ASP A 114 7.66 2.12 -5.95
N PHE A 115 7.58 1.11 -5.11
CA PHE A 115 8.18 1.12 -3.80
C PHE A 115 9.72 1.18 -3.91
N LYS A 116 10.31 2.20 -3.27
CA LYS A 116 11.76 2.49 -3.40
C LYS A 116 12.68 1.30 -3.11
N ALA A 117 12.26 0.35 -2.26
CA ALA A 117 13.09 -0.80 -1.94
C ALA A 117 13.21 -1.78 -3.10
N ASN A 118 12.24 -1.86 -4.03
CA ASN A 118 12.34 -2.71 -5.22
C ASN A 118 13.51 -2.26 -6.10
N PHE A 119 13.62 -0.96 -6.33
CA PHE A 119 14.76 -0.35 -7.02
C PHE A 119 16.09 -0.59 -6.29
N GLN A 120 16.11 -0.39 -4.97
CA GLN A 120 17.33 -0.61 -4.18
C GLN A 120 17.78 -2.06 -4.19
N ASN A 121 16.85 -3.02 -4.14
CA ASN A 121 17.17 -4.45 -4.20
C ASN A 121 17.85 -4.83 -5.52
N VAL A 122 17.42 -4.27 -6.66
CA VAL A 122 18.09 -4.47 -7.95
C VAL A 122 19.54 -3.98 -7.86
N LEU A 123 19.76 -2.79 -7.32
CA LEU A 123 21.12 -2.25 -7.14
C LEU A 123 21.97 -3.05 -6.15
N CYS A 124 21.38 -3.61 -5.09
CA CYS A 124 22.11 -4.46 -4.13
C CYS A 124 22.64 -5.74 -4.77
N LEU A 125 22.02 -6.20 -5.85
CA LEU A 125 22.52 -7.30 -6.66
C LEU A 125 23.54 -6.84 -7.71
N ARG A 126 23.87 -5.55 -7.79
CA ARG A 126 24.69 -4.92 -8.83
C ARG A 126 24.07 -5.08 -10.23
N ALA A 127 22.76 -5.28 -10.29
CA ALA A 127 21.96 -5.27 -11.51
C ALA A 127 21.49 -3.82 -11.82
N ILE A 128 20.94 -3.63 -13.00
CA ILE A 128 20.55 -2.34 -13.55
C ILE A 128 19.02 -2.22 -13.50
N PRO A 129 18.45 -1.31 -12.68
CA PRO A 129 17.03 -1.00 -12.76
C PRO A 129 16.70 -0.36 -14.12
N VAL A 130 15.68 -0.86 -14.79
CA VAL A 130 15.15 -0.26 -16.03
C VAL A 130 13.74 0.22 -15.74
N LEU A 131 13.55 1.53 -15.71
CA LEU A 131 12.29 2.14 -15.38
C LEU A 131 11.39 2.22 -16.61
N VAL A 132 10.15 1.77 -16.42
CA VAL A 132 9.08 1.76 -17.41
C VAL A 132 7.96 2.66 -16.92
N ASP A 133 7.34 3.46 -17.79
CA ASP A 133 6.26 4.32 -17.37
C ASP A 133 5.02 3.53 -16.96
N VAL A 134 4.18 4.16 -16.15
CA VAL A 134 2.94 3.57 -15.65
C VAL A 134 1.77 3.89 -16.60
N ASP A 135 0.72 3.13 -16.49
CA ASP A 135 -0.53 3.37 -17.20
C ASP A 135 -1.21 4.66 -16.69
N PRO A 136 -1.71 5.54 -17.55
CA PRO A 136 -2.24 6.85 -17.17
C PRO A 136 -3.53 6.80 -16.33
N GLU A 137 -4.29 5.70 -16.39
CA GLU A 137 -5.57 5.57 -15.69
C GLU A 137 -5.44 4.84 -14.36
N THR A 138 -4.58 3.82 -14.32
CA THR A 138 -4.41 2.96 -13.14
C THR A 138 -3.18 3.30 -12.31
N TRP A 139 -2.20 4.00 -12.89
CA TRP A 139 -0.87 4.25 -12.32
C TRP A 139 -0.15 2.98 -11.86
N GLN A 140 -0.46 1.85 -12.49
CA GLN A 140 0.26 0.59 -12.35
C GLN A 140 1.24 0.42 -13.52
N LEU A 141 2.15 -0.56 -13.42
CA LEU A 141 3.08 -0.90 -14.50
C LEU A 141 2.32 -1.07 -15.82
N ASN A 142 2.73 -0.34 -16.88
CA ASN A 142 2.10 -0.41 -18.20
C ASN A 142 2.73 -1.52 -19.05
N PRO A 143 2.02 -2.62 -19.35
CA PRO A 143 2.56 -3.71 -20.16
C PRO A 143 2.90 -3.30 -21.59
N GLU A 144 2.21 -2.30 -22.17
CA GLU A 144 2.48 -1.82 -23.54
C GLU A 144 3.86 -1.15 -23.69
N ARG A 145 4.45 -0.70 -22.57
CA ARG A 145 5.75 -0.05 -22.56
C ARG A 145 6.91 -1.04 -22.37
N LEU A 146 6.64 -2.30 -21.99
CA LEU A 146 7.68 -3.28 -21.71
C LEU A 146 8.53 -3.63 -22.90
N ALA A 147 7.94 -3.75 -24.09
CA ALA A 147 8.66 -4.16 -25.32
C ALA A 147 9.83 -3.24 -25.66
N ALA A 148 9.65 -1.92 -25.50
CA ALA A 148 10.70 -0.94 -25.75
C ALA A 148 11.84 -1.00 -24.71
N ALA A 149 11.59 -1.61 -23.56
CA ALA A 149 12.52 -1.68 -22.44
C ALA A 149 13.45 -2.92 -22.49
N VAL A 150 13.08 -3.97 -23.24
CA VAL A 150 13.81 -5.24 -23.28
C VAL A 150 15.10 -5.11 -24.08
N THR A 151 16.18 -5.68 -23.53
CA THR A 151 17.46 -5.89 -24.23
C THR A 151 17.94 -7.33 -24.00
N SER A 152 19.08 -7.71 -24.60
CA SER A 152 19.71 -9.01 -24.35
C SER A 152 20.16 -9.22 -22.90
N LYS A 153 20.24 -8.14 -22.09
CA LYS A 153 20.60 -8.17 -20.66
C LYS A 153 19.39 -8.29 -19.75
N THR A 154 18.18 -8.09 -20.25
CA THR A 154 16.96 -8.16 -19.42
C THR A 154 16.75 -9.59 -18.92
N ARG A 155 16.51 -9.74 -17.60
CA ARG A 155 16.34 -11.04 -16.92
C ARG A 155 15.01 -11.16 -16.19
N ALA A 156 14.51 -10.06 -15.62
CA ALA A 156 13.31 -10.13 -14.80
C ALA A 156 12.45 -8.86 -14.94
N ILE A 157 11.19 -9.01 -14.55
CA ILE A 157 10.23 -7.92 -14.36
C ILE A 157 9.79 -7.97 -12.91
N ILE A 158 9.76 -6.83 -12.21
CA ILE A 158 9.05 -6.65 -10.94
C ILE A 158 7.74 -5.94 -11.24
N ALA A 159 6.62 -6.58 -10.91
CA ALA A 159 5.28 -6.05 -11.07
C ALA A 159 4.61 -5.90 -9.69
N SER A 160 4.44 -4.65 -9.25
CA SER A 160 3.95 -4.32 -7.91
C SER A 160 2.50 -3.86 -7.96
N HIS A 161 1.61 -4.49 -7.17
CA HIS A 161 0.24 -4.06 -6.98
C HIS A 161 0.18 -2.97 -5.91
N LEU A 162 -0.05 -1.72 -6.31
CA LEU A 162 0.12 -0.55 -5.43
C LEU A 162 -1.20 0.16 -5.12
N HIS A 163 -1.33 0.63 -3.88
CA HIS A 163 -2.38 1.58 -3.43
C HIS A 163 -3.82 1.11 -3.72
N GLY A 164 -4.08 -0.20 -3.62
CA GLY A 164 -5.38 -0.79 -3.94
C GLY A 164 -5.62 -0.99 -5.44
N GLY A 165 -4.71 -0.52 -6.30
CA GLY A 165 -4.67 -0.87 -7.71
C GLY A 165 -4.07 -2.26 -7.93
N VAL A 166 -4.30 -2.79 -9.12
CA VAL A 166 -3.80 -4.09 -9.56
C VAL A 166 -3.16 -3.94 -10.94
N VAL A 167 -1.94 -4.43 -11.06
CA VAL A 167 -1.24 -4.52 -12.36
C VAL A 167 -2.04 -5.42 -13.30
N PRO A 168 -2.13 -5.12 -14.62
CA PRO A 168 -2.62 -6.05 -15.62
C PRO A 168 -1.68 -7.27 -15.71
N ILE A 169 -1.72 -8.11 -14.65
CA ILE A 169 -0.68 -9.12 -14.39
C ILE A 169 -0.70 -10.25 -15.42
N ARG A 170 -1.86 -10.52 -16.03
CA ARG A 170 -2.00 -11.50 -17.10
C ARG A 170 -1.20 -11.10 -18.32
N GLU A 171 -1.33 -9.86 -18.75
CA GLU A 171 -0.62 -9.28 -19.89
C GLU A 171 0.89 -9.23 -19.61
N VAL A 172 1.28 -8.84 -18.40
CA VAL A 172 2.69 -8.84 -17.98
C VAL A 172 3.25 -10.27 -17.97
N ARG A 173 2.47 -11.27 -17.49
CA ARG A 173 2.87 -12.69 -17.51
C ARG A 173 3.07 -13.19 -18.93
N GLN A 174 2.12 -12.94 -19.83
CA GLN A 174 2.21 -13.33 -21.25
C GLN A 174 3.44 -12.69 -21.91
N PHE A 175 3.68 -11.41 -21.62
CA PHE A 175 4.86 -10.72 -22.13
C PHE A 175 6.17 -11.34 -21.60
N ALA A 176 6.24 -11.62 -20.29
CA ALA A 176 7.42 -12.24 -19.68
C ALA A 176 7.71 -13.63 -20.29
N GLU A 177 6.70 -14.46 -20.48
CA GLU A 177 6.84 -15.78 -21.13
C GLU A 177 7.33 -15.67 -22.58
N ALA A 178 6.75 -14.77 -23.37
CA ALA A 178 7.13 -14.56 -24.76
C ALA A 178 8.60 -14.11 -24.93
N HIS A 179 9.17 -13.46 -23.89
CA HIS A 179 10.54 -12.94 -23.93
C HIS A 179 11.52 -13.75 -23.07
N GLY A 180 11.07 -14.85 -22.45
CA GLY A 180 11.91 -15.67 -21.57
C GLY A 180 12.37 -14.95 -20.30
N LEU A 181 11.59 -13.97 -19.79
CA LEU A 181 11.89 -13.18 -18.61
C LEU A 181 11.21 -13.80 -17.38
N ALA A 182 11.87 -13.72 -16.23
CA ALA A 182 11.25 -14.08 -14.98
C ALA A 182 10.31 -12.96 -14.51
N LEU A 183 9.14 -13.34 -13.97
CA LEU A 183 8.19 -12.40 -13.39
C LEU A 183 8.19 -12.53 -11.86
N ILE A 184 8.53 -11.42 -11.18
CA ILE A 184 8.39 -11.26 -9.73
C ILE A 184 7.16 -10.41 -9.47
N GLU A 185 6.15 -10.97 -8.80
CA GLU A 185 4.91 -10.29 -8.47
C GLU A 185 4.96 -9.78 -7.03
N ASP A 186 5.05 -8.46 -6.86
CA ASP A 186 5.01 -7.84 -5.53
C ASP A 186 3.57 -7.62 -5.07
N ALA A 187 3.06 -8.55 -4.25
CA ALA A 187 1.75 -8.51 -3.64
C ALA A 187 1.76 -7.97 -2.19
N CYS A 188 2.83 -7.30 -1.77
CA CYS A 188 3.00 -6.77 -0.40
C CYS A 188 1.92 -5.75 0.02
N GLN A 189 1.19 -5.15 -0.93
CA GLN A 189 0.06 -4.26 -0.64
C GLN A 189 -1.31 -4.88 -0.96
N ASN A 190 -1.33 -6.08 -1.53
CA ASN A 190 -2.56 -6.77 -1.93
C ASN A 190 -2.62 -8.24 -1.47
N PRO A 191 -2.22 -8.59 -0.22
CA PRO A 191 -2.31 -9.97 0.24
C PRO A 191 -3.78 -10.42 0.24
N GLY A 192 -4.05 -11.55 -0.41
CA GLY A 192 -5.40 -12.12 -0.51
C GLY A 192 -6.31 -11.48 -1.58
N ALA A 193 -5.83 -10.50 -2.33
CA ALA A 193 -6.56 -10.01 -3.51
C ALA A 193 -6.77 -11.14 -4.52
N MET A 194 -7.91 -11.10 -5.21
CA MET A 194 -8.23 -12.06 -6.28
C MET A 194 -8.15 -11.39 -7.63
N ILE A 195 -7.51 -12.03 -8.58
CA ILE A 195 -7.35 -11.57 -9.97
C ILE A 195 -7.67 -12.76 -10.86
N ASP A 196 -8.75 -12.69 -11.63
CA ASP A 196 -9.21 -13.77 -12.52
C ASP A 196 -9.22 -15.16 -11.83
N GLY A 197 -9.77 -15.21 -10.61
CA GLY A 197 -9.89 -16.44 -9.83
C GLY A 197 -8.60 -16.95 -9.18
N ARG A 198 -7.46 -16.23 -9.30
CA ARG A 198 -6.17 -16.54 -8.65
C ARG A 198 -5.81 -15.47 -7.64
N ARG A 199 -5.13 -15.86 -6.56
CA ARG A 199 -4.66 -14.89 -5.56
C ARG A 199 -3.45 -14.10 -6.08
N ALA A 200 -3.39 -12.81 -5.74
CA ALA A 200 -2.20 -12.00 -5.97
C ALA A 200 -0.98 -12.66 -5.29
N GLY A 201 0.17 -12.59 -5.94
CA GLY A 201 1.40 -13.29 -5.55
C GLY A 201 1.53 -14.69 -6.15
N THR A 202 0.61 -15.10 -7.06
CA THR A 202 0.66 -16.44 -7.69
C THR A 202 0.73 -16.41 -9.22
N TRP A 203 0.75 -15.23 -9.82
CA TRP A 203 0.84 -15.05 -11.25
C TRP A 203 2.29 -15.07 -11.77
N GLY A 204 3.23 -14.62 -10.93
CA GLY A 204 4.65 -14.62 -11.24
C GLY A 204 5.32 -16.00 -11.11
N ASP A 205 6.57 -16.10 -11.57
CA ASP A 205 7.46 -17.20 -11.19
C ASP A 205 7.73 -17.19 -9.69
N VAL A 206 7.69 -15.97 -9.12
CA VAL A 206 7.83 -15.70 -7.68
C VAL A 206 6.85 -14.61 -7.28
N GLY A 207 6.09 -14.85 -6.21
CA GLY A 207 5.33 -13.83 -5.51
C GLY A 207 5.99 -13.42 -4.20
N VAL A 208 5.77 -12.20 -3.75
CA VAL A 208 6.29 -11.72 -2.46
C VAL A 208 5.20 -11.10 -1.60
N LEU A 209 5.28 -11.34 -0.29
CA LEU A 209 4.40 -10.77 0.73
C LEU A 209 5.22 -10.04 1.79
N SER A 210 4.58 -9.08 2.45
CA SER A 210 5.15 -8.35 3.59
C SER A 210 4.27 -8.44 4.82
N PHE A 211 4.90 -8.61 5.99
CA PHE A 211 4.26 -8.63 7.30
C PHE A 211 4.75 -7.47 8.18
N GLY A 212 5.11 -6.36 7.55
CA GLY A 212 5.52 -5.12 8.23
C GLY A 212 4.40 -4.51 9.08
N GLY A 213 4.74 -3.64 10.02
CA GLY A 213 3.83 -3.11 11.06
C GLY A 213 2.54 -2.48 10.56
N SER A 214 2.53 -1.89 9.36
CA SER A 214 1.34 -1.27 8.78
C SER A 214 0.56 -2.19 7.82
N LYS A 215 1.04 -3.41 7.51
CA LYS A 215 0.47 -4.30 6.51
C LYS A 215 -0.79 -5.01 6.99
N LEU A 216 -1.60 -5.52 6.04
CA LEU A 216 -2.86 -6.22 6.32
C LEU A 216 -2.65 -7.50 7.16
N LEU A 217 -1.54 -8.20 6.93
CA LEU A 217 -0.99 -9.23 7.79
C LEU A 217 0.24 -8.64 8.47
N THR A 218 0.25 -8.53 9.78
CA THR A 218 1.34 -7.85 10.48
C THR A 218 1.86 -8.60 11.70
N ALA A 219 3.19 -8.70 11.78
CA ALA A 219 3.93 -9.10 12.98
C ALA A 219 5.05 -8.09 13.29
N GLY A 220 4.82 -6.80 12.94
CA GLY A 220 5.81 -5.73 13.06
C GLY A 220 6.90 -5.79 12.00
N ARG A 221 7.41 -6.98 11.70
CA ARG A 221 8.36 -7.31 10.64
C ARG A 221 8.02 -8.68 10.08
N GLY A 222 8.54 -8.98 8.90
CA GLY A 222 8.40 -10.26 8.25
C GLY A 222 8.03 -10.14 6.77
N GLY A 223 8.17 -11.24 6.06
CA GLY A 223 7.81 -11.40 4.66
C GLY A 223 7.77 -12.86 4.25
N ALA A 224 7.32 -13.11 3.04
CA ALA A 224 7.33 -14.44 2.45
C ALA A 224 7.61 -14.36 0.94
N VAL A 225 8.30 -15.38 0.44
CA VAL A 225 8.45 -15.68 -0.97
C VAL A 225 7.54 -16.86 -1.30
N LEU A 226 6.74 -16.73 -2.33
CA LEU A 226 5.82 -17.72 -2.85
C LEU A 226 6.31 -18.18 -4.20
N THR A 227 6.39 -19.48 -4.48
CA THR A 227 6.75 -19.97 -5.81
C THR A 227 6.24 -21.38 -6.07
N PRO A 228 5.73 -21.68 -7.27
CA PRO A 228 5.45 -23.04 -7.69
C PRO A 228 6.71 -23.79 -8.16
N ARG A 229 7.88 -23.11 -8.24
CA ARG A 229 9.09 -23.61 -8.84
C ARG A 229 10.10 -24.10 -7.81
N SER A 230 10.35 -25.43 -7.80
CA SER A 230 11.31 -26.06 -6.87
C SER A 230 12.75 -25.56 -7.09
N ASP A 231 13.17 -25.28 -8.34
CA ASP A 231 14.52 -24.79 -8.65
C ASP A 231 14.78 -23.40 -8.04
N ILE A 232 13.75 -22.52 -8.04
CA ILE A 232 13.81 -21.21 -7.39
C ILE A 232 13.85 -21.36 -5.87
N ALA A 233 12.97 -22.17 -5.31
CA ALA A 233 12.94 -22.44 -3.87
C ALA A 233 14.27 -22.97 -3.36
N GLU A 234 14.87 -23.94 -4.05
CA GLU A 234 16.14 -24.53 -3.68
C GLU A 234 17.30 -23.52 -3.80
N ARG A 235 17.29 -22.65 -4.82
CA ARG A 235 18.30 -21.60 -4.95
C ARG A 235 18.23 -20.59 -3.80
N ILE A 236 17.03 -20.19 -3.39
CA ILE A 236 16.84 -19.31 -2.25
C ILE A 236 17.30 -20.02 -0.96
N LYS A 237 16.89 -21.26 -0.70
CA LYS A 237 17.31 -22.03 0.47
C LYS A 237 18.84 -22.10 0.59
N ARG A 238 19.53 -22.42 -0.50
CA ARG A 238 21.02 -22.45 -0.52
C ARG A 238 21.63 -21.09 -0.23
N TYR A 239 21.00 -20.01 -0.70
CA TYR A 239 21.49 -18.66 -0.44
C TYR A 239 21.33 -18.23 1.02
N VAL A 240 20.20 -18.55 1.67
CA VAL A 240 19.92 -18.16 3.04
C VAL A 240 20.61 -19.03 4.08
N LEU A 241 20.95 -20.27 3.73
CA LEU A 241 21.61 -21.21 4.66
C LEU A 241 23.11 -20.89 4.78
N ARG A 242 23.52 -20.29 5.90
CA ARG A 242 24.89 -19.82 6.17
C ARG A 242 25.38 -20.31 7.52
N GLY A 243 25.20 -21.61 7.81
CA GLY A 243 25.41 -22.19 9.12
C GLY A 243 24.13 -22.05 9.98
N ASN A 244 23.53 -20.88 9.99
CA ASN A 244 22.16 -20.61 10.40
C ASN A 244 21.42 -19.91 9.28
N GLU A 245 20.08 -19.81 9.35
CA GLU A 245 19.33 -19.05 8.35
C GLU A 245 19.66 -17.55 8.43
N ALA A 246 20.02 -16.98 7.29
CA ALA A 246 20.03 -15.54 7.11
C ALA A 246 18.61 -15.06 6.79
N TYR A 247 18.20 -13.94 7.38
CA TYR A 247 16.87 -13.35 7.20
C TYR A 247 15.69 -14.16 7.79
N PRO A 248 15.78 -14.87 8.91
CA PRO A 248 14.72 -15.71 9.42
C PRO A 248 13.48 -14.91 9.86
N LEU A 249 12.30 -15.52 9.76
CA LEU A 249 11.13 -15.13 10.53
C LEU A 249 11.16 -15.86 11.88
N SER A 250 10.89 -15.15 12.98
CA SER A 250 10.88 -15.79 14.30
C SER A 250 9.59 -16.57 14.56
N GLU A 251 9.64 -17.54 15.50
CA GLU A 251 8.48 -18.29 15.97
C GLU A 251 7.37 -17.36 16.50
N MET A 252 7.75 -16.28 17.22
CA MET A 252 6.80 -15.29 17.71
C MET A 252 6.05 -14.59 16.58
N GLN A 253 6.76 -14.16 15.54
CA GLN A 253 6.16 -13.51 14.38
C GLN A 253 5.24 -14.46 13.61
N ALA A 254 5.68 -15.70 13.42
CA ALA A 254 4.88 -16.70 12.75
C ALA A 254 3.58 -17.00 13.53
N ALA A 255 3.66 -17.17 14.83
CA ALA A 255 2.52 -17.42 15.69
C ALA A 255 1.47 -16.30 15.66
N ILE A 256 1.91 -15.02 15.69
CA ILE A 256 1.04 -13.84 15.58
C ILE A 256 0.30 -13.80 14.22
N LEU A 257 0.93 -14.25 13.15
CA LEU A 257 0.36 -14.22 11.79
C LEU A 257 -0.68 -15.31 11.56
N LEU A 258 -0.60 -16.46 12.22
CA LEU A 258 -1.49 -17.60 12.03
C LEU A 258 -2.98 -17.25 12.13
N PRO A 259 -3.49 -16.61 13.20
CA PRO A 259 -4.89 -16.21 13.30
C PRO A 259 -5.28 -15.11 12.30
N GLN A 260 -4.33 -14.25 11.90
CA GLN A 260 -4.61 -13.19 10.94
C GLN A 260 -4.85 -13.72 9.51
N VAL A 261 -4.10 -14.77 9.11
CA VAL A 261 -4.34 -15.42 7.80
C VAL A 261 -5.75 -16.00 7.70
N GLU A 262 -6.31 -16.51 8.81
CA GLU A 262 -7.69 -17.04 8.85
C GLU A 262 -8.77 -16.00 8.62
N GLN A 263 -8.49 -14.75 9.00
CA GLN A 263 -9.43 -13.64 8.92
C GLN A 263 -9.27 -12.79 7.66
N LEU A 264 -8.21 -13.03 6.89
CA LEU A 264 -7.79 -12.11 5.82
C LEU A 264 -8.89 -11.90 4.78
N ASP A 265 -9.56 -12.97 4.35
CA ASP A 265 -10.62 -12.89 3.32
C ASP A 265 -11.84 -12.11 3.81
N GLU A 266 -12.26 -12.34 5.07
CA GLU A 266 -13.36 -11.60 5.70
C GLU A 266 -13.01 -10.12 5.82
N GLN A 267 -11.84 -9.80 6.34
CA GLN A 267 -11.40 -8.41 6.47
C GLN A 267 -11.24 -7.71 5.12
N ASN A 268 -10.75 -8.42 4.08
CA ASN A 268 -10.68 -7.88 2.73
C ASN A 268 -12.08 -7.62 2.15
N ALA A 269 -13.04 -8.50 2.40
CA ALA A 269 -14.43 -8.28 1.98
C ALA A 269 -15.02 -7.02 2.65
N ARG A 270 -14.81 -6.85 3.95
CA ARG A 270 -15.25 -5.64 4.68
C ARG A 270 -14.61 -4.37 4.10
N ARG A 271 -13.31 -4.38 3.80
CA ARG A 271 -12.63 -3.23 3.18
C ARG A 271 -13.24 -2.89 1.82
N ARG A 272 -13.55 -3.88 0.98
CA ARG A 272 -14.21 -3.65 -0.32
C ARG A 272 -15.56 -2.97 -0.17
N VAL A 273 -16.40 -3.45 0.75
CA VAL A 273 -17.72 -2.83 1.04
C VAL A 273 -17.55 -1.38 1.49
N ALA A 274 -16.58 -1.10 2.37
CA ALA A 274 -16.27 0.24 2.84
C ALA A 274 -15.79 1.15 1.69
N VAL A 275 -14.94 0.65 0.80
CA VAL A 275 -14.47 1.38 -0.39
C VAL A 275 -15.63 1.69 -1.33
N GLU A 276 -16.51 0.74 -1.61
CA GLU A 276 -17.70 0.96 -2.44
C GLU A 276 -18.61 2.03 -1.82
N ARG A 277 -18.82 1.99 -0.50
CA ARG A 277 -19.60 3.02 0.22
C ARG A 277 -18.94 4.39 0.07
N LEU A 278 -17.64 4.50 0.33
CA LEU A 278 -16.90 5.76 0.19
C LEU A 278 -16.97 6.30 -1.25
N CYS A 279 -16.84 5.44 -2.25
CA CYS A 279 -16.98 5.82 -3.65
C CYS A 279 -18.37 6.39 -3.97
N ARG A 280 -19.45 5.80 -3.44
CA ARG A 280 -20.82 6.31 -3.61
C ARG A 280 -21.00 7.66 -2.92
N GLN A 281 -20.55 7.81 -1.67
CA GLN A 281 -20.66 9.05 -0.89
C GLN A 281 -19.85 10.21 -1.46
N ARG A 282 -18.71 9.88 -2.10
CA ARG A 282 -17.83 10.84 -2.77
C ARG A 282 -18.38 11.30 -4.12
N ASN A 283 -19.48 10.75 -4.60
CA ASN A 283 -20.01 11.05 -5.93
C ASN A 283 -20.15 12.57 -6.15
N GLY A 284 -19.62 13.06 -7.29
CA GLY A 284 -19.61 14.49 -7.63
C GLY A 284 -18.39 15.29 -7.14
N ILE A 285 -17.37 14.68 -6.50
CA ILE A 285 -16.11 15.35 -6.20
C ILE A 285 -15.18 15.27 -7.41
N ALA A 286 -15.21 16.29 -8.27
CA ALA A 286 -14.24 16.43 -9.35
C ALA A 286 -12.82 16.57 -8.77
N GLY A 287 -11.82 16.04 -9.47
CA GLY A 287 -10.40 16.17 -9.07
C GLY A 287 -9.90 15.21 -7.99
N LEU A 288 -10.77 14.35 -7.41
CA LEU A 288 -10.37 13.27 -6.52
C LEU A 288 -10.95 11.95 -7.03
N THR A 289 -10.20 11.20 -7.82
CA THR A 289 -10.67 9.99 -8.50
C THR A 289 -9.97 8.75 -7.95
N PRO A 290 -10.68 7.73 -7.43
CA PRO A 290 -10.06 6.47 -7.05
C PRO A 290 -9.30 5.86 -8.22
N LEU A 291 -8.24 5.12 -7.93
CA LEU A 291 -7.58 4.32 -8.96
C LEU A 291 -8.58 3.34 -9.58
N GLN A 292 -8.52 3.20 -10.89
CA GLN A 292 -9.38 2.27 -11.60
C GLN A 292 -8.92 0.83 -11.37
N ILE A 293 -9.88 -0.08 -11.25
CA ILE A 293 -9.64 -1.52 -11.25
C ILE A 293 -9.80 -2.01 -12.68
N PRO A 294 -8.83 -2.74 -13.25
CA PRO A 294 -8.80 -3.02 -14.68
C PRO A 294 -9.98 -3.85 -15.21
N THR A 295 -10.52 -4.75 -14.40
CA THR A 295 -11.61 -5.66 -14.79
C THR A 295 -12.56 -5.95 -13.62
N GLU A 296 -13.79 -6.47 -13.93
CA GLU A 296 -14.76 -6.89 -12.91
C GLU A 296 -14.32 -8.14 -12.13
N ASP A 297 -13.43 -8.95 -12.70
CA ASP A 297 -12.91 -10.19 -12.07
C ASP A 297 -11.76 -9.92 -11.08
N VAL A 298 -11.55 -8.66 -10.70
CA VAL A 298 -10.52 -8.25 -9.74
C VAL A 298 -11.16 -7.82 -8.42
N SER A 299 -10.70 -8.43 -7.32
CA SER A 299 -11.08 -8.07 -5.95
C SER A 299 -9.85 -7.64 -5.15
N PRO A 300 -9.54 -6.33 -5.08
CA PRO A 300 -8.38 -5.83 -4.33
C PRO A 300 -8.51 -6.04 -2.82
N ALA A 301 -7.35 -6.00 -2.12
CA ALA A 301 -7.29 -6.12 -0.67
C ALA A 301 -7.28 -4.77 0.07
N TYR A 302 -6.91 -3.68 -0.60
CA TYR A 302 -6.90 -2.31 -0.10
C TYR A 302 -6.04 -2.09 1.18
N TYR A 303 -4.76 -2.43 1.13
CA TYR A 303 -3.80 -1.95 2.13
C TYR A 303 -3.73 -0.40 2.18
N LYS A 304 -3.89 0.20 1.03
CA LYS A 304 -4.15 1.63 0.82
C LYS A 304 -5.26 1.75 -0.21
N MET A 305 -6.09 2.76 -0.10
CA MET A 305 -6.99 3.16 -1.18
C MET A 305 -6.38 4.38 -1.86
N GLY A 306 -5.92 4.21 -3.11
CA GLY A 306 -5.30 5.25 -3.91
C GLY A 306 -6.30 6.14 -4.63
N PHE A 307 -5.95 7.42 -4.75
CA PHE A 307 -6.72 8.41 -5.49
C PHE A 307 -5.80 9.24 -6.37
N ARG A 308 -6.28 9.56 -7.57
CA ARG A 308 -5.70 10.59 -8.42
C ARG A 308 -6.25 11.95 -7.99
N TYR A 309 -5.37 12.85 -7.58
CA TYR A 309 -5.69 14.20 -7.14
C TYR A 309 -5.29 15.24 -8.19
N ARG A 310 -6.17 16.20 -8.46
CA ARG A 310 -5.92 17.34 -9.36
C ARG A 310 -6.21 18.64 -8.62
N SER A 311 -5.16 19.40 -8.34
CA SER A 311 -5.21 20.65 -7.56
C SER A 311 -6.09 21.73 -8.20
N GLU A 312 -6.20 21.73 -9.53
CA GLU A 312 -6.98 22.70 -10.30
C GLU A 312 -8.48 22.63 -9.93
N GLU A 313 -8.98 21.45 -9.59
CA GLU A 313 -10.36 21.23 -9.16
C GLU A 313 -10.60 21.60 -7.68
N PHE A 314 -9.54 21.97 -6.96
CA PHE A 314 -9.52 22.37 -5.57
C PHE A 314 -8.93 23.78 -5.38
N SER A 315 -9.20 24.69 -6.32
CA SER A 315 -8.73 26.10 -6.26
C SER A 315 -7.21 26.24 -6.10
N GLY A 316 -6.43 25.32 -6.64
CA GLY A 316 -4.98 25.29 -6.54
C GLY A 316 -4.43 24.75 -5.21
N LEU A 317 -5.29 24.18 -4.35
CA LEU A 317 -4.83 23.53 -3.11
C LEU A 317 -3.87 22.40 -3.46
N SER A 318 -2.64 22.43 -2.95
CA SER A 318 -1.67 21.39 -3.23
C SER A 318 -2.08 20.04 -2.62
N ARG A 319 -1.64 18.93 -3.23
CA ARG A 319 -1.89 17.58 -2.72
C ARG A 319 -1.47 17.43 -1.25
N ASP A 320 -0.30 17.95 -0.91
CA ASP A 320 0.27 17.79 0.44
C ASP A 320 -0.52 18.61 1.48
N LEU A 321 -0.97 19.81 1.10
CA LEU A 321 -1.80 20.64 1.98
C LEU A 321 -3.22 20.05 2.09
N PHE A 322 -3.78 19.45 1.02
CA PHE A 322 -5.03 18.72 1.08
C PHE A 322 -4.94 17.50 2.03
N ALA A 323 -3.87 16.69 1.93
CA ALA A 323 -3.63 15.58 2.84
C ALA A 323 -3.49 16.04 4.30
N ARG A 324 -2.76 17.14 4.55
CA ARG A 324 -2.65 17.76 5.89
C ARG A 324 -4.01 18.23 6.42
N SER A 325 -4.83 18.81 5.55
CA SER A 325 -6.17 19.25 5.94
C SER A 325 -7.04 18.08 6.37
N LEU A 326 -6.99 16.96 5.65
CA LEU A 326 -7.71 15.74 6.02
C LEU A 326 -7.15 15.08 7.29
N ARG A 327 -5.84 15.12 7.52
CA ARG A 327 -5.25 14.67 8.79
C ARG A 327 -5.72 15.53 9.97
N ALA A 328 -5.85 16.84 9.80
CA ALA A 328 -6.42 17.72 10.81
C ALA A 328 -7.90 17.39 11.10
N GLU A 329 -8.63 16.86 10.12
CA GLU A 329 -9.97 16.31 10.31
C GLU A 329 -9.99 14.90 10.97
N GLY A 330 -8.84 14.33 11.31
CA GLY A 330 -8.70 13.01 11.90
C GLY A 330 -8.76 11.83 10.90
N VAL A 331 -8.50 12.08 9.61
CA VAL A 331 -8.50 11.07 8.56
C VAL A 331 -7.09 10.85 8.02
N ALA A 332 -6.60 9.60 8.03
CA ALA A 332 -5.24 9.23 7.63
C ALA A 332 -5.07 9.23 6.11
N PHE A 333 -5.01 10.42 5.50
CA PHE A 333 -4.58 10.61 4.12
C PHE A 333 -3.11 11.00 4.06
N ASP A 334 -2.37 10.37 3.15
CA ASP A 334 -0.97 10.64 2.89
C ASP A 334 -0.70 10.76 1.39
N ALA A 335 0.45 11.37 1.05
CA ALA A 335 1.02 11.26 -0.28
C ALA A 335 1.33 9.79 -0.61
N GLY A 336 1.30 9.46 -1.90
CA GLY A 336 1.82 8.18 -2.38
C GLY A 336 3.35 8.09 -2.30
N PHE A 337 3.91 7.22 -3.11
CA PHE A 337 5.37 7.13 -3.24
C PHE A 337 5.93 8.31 -4.05
N ARG A 338 7.26 8.45 -4.01
CA ARG A 338 7.98 9.33 -4.89
C ARG A 338 8.37 8.58 -6.17
N GLY A 339 8.30 9.26 -7.30
CA GLY A 339 8.79 8.74 -8.57
C GLY A 339 10.26 8.33 -8.49
N LEU A 340 10.59 7.10 -8.86
CA LEU A 340 11.94 6.54 -8.69
C LEU A 340 13.00 7.35 -9.48
N HIS A 341 12.63 7.84 -10.66
CA HIS A 341 13.48 8.68 -11.51
C HIS A 341 13.72 10.08 -10.93
N LEU A 342 12.87 10.54 -10.00
CA LEU A 342 12.98 11.85 -9.35
C LEU A 342 13.89 11.81 -8.11
N ILE A 343 13.97 10.66 -7.44
CA ILE A 343 14.73 10.50 -6.19
C ILE A 343 16.08 9.82 -6.38
N HIS A 344 16.38 9.32 -7.57
CA HIS A 344 17.63 8.65 -7.87
C HIS A 344 18.40 9.35 -9.01
N SER A 345 19.73 9.34 -8.91
CA SER A 345 20.60 9.83 -9.98
C SER A 345 20.40 9.03 -11.28
N LYS A 346 20.30 9.73 -12.42
CA LYS A 346 20.15 9.14 -13.76
C LYS A 346 21.24 8.11 -14.13
N ARG A 347 22.38 8.11 -13.44
CA ARG A 347 23.46 7.11 -13.63
C ARG A 347 23.16 5.75 -13.03
N ARG A 348 22.11 5.65 -12.17
CA ARG A 348 21.79 4.42 -11.42
C ARG A 348 20.72 3.56 -12.09
N PHE A 349 20.11 4.04 -13.17
CA PHE A 349 19.06 3.34 -13.87
C PHE A 349 19.07 3.68 -15.37
N ARG A 350 18.39 2.88 -16.15
CA ARG A 350 18.00 3.19 -17.52
C ARG A 350 16.49 3.50 -17.54
N ALA A 351 16.06 4.48 -18.32
CA ALA A 351 14.68 4.74 -18.64
C ALA A 351 14.49 4.66 -20.17
N VAL A 352 13.30 4.27 -20.59
CA VAL A 352 12.98 4.11 -22.01
C VAL A 352 12.42 5.40 -22.60
N ASP A 353 11.75 6.17 -21.75
CA ASP A 353 11.08 7.43 -22.07
C ASP A 353 11.20 8.44 -20.90
N ASP A 354 10.48 9.54 -20.99
CA ASP A 354 10.53 10.62 -19.99
C ASP A 354 9.75 10.31 -18.69
N LEU A 355 9.11 9.15 -18.55
CA LEU A 355 8.35 8.70 -17.38
C LEU A 355 7.31 9.75 -16.93
N LEU A 356 6.53 10.26 -17.90
CA LEU A 356 5.58 11.36 -17.65
C LEU A 356 4.46 10.95 -16.71
N GLU A 357 3.91 9.75 -16.86
CA GLU A 357 2.83 9.27 -16.02
C GLU A 357 3.33 8.92 -14.61
N ALA A 358 4.55 8.39 -14.48
CA ALA A 358 5.20 8.19 -13.18
C ALA A 358 5.44 9.54 -12.45
N SER A 359 5.76 10.62 -13.20
CA SER A 359 5.86 11.97 -12.65
C SER A 359 4.50 12.52 -12.21
N ARG A 360 3.43 12.25 -12.97
CA ARG A 360 2.06 12.62 -12.59
C ARG A 360 1.59 11.85 -11.36
N ALA A 361 1.94 10.56 -11.25
CA ALA A 361 1.67 9.76 -10.07
C ALA A 361 2.40 10.29 -8.82
N ASP A 362 3.68 10.68 -8.95
CA ASP A 362 4.43 11.36 -7.88
C ASP A 362 3.72 12.63 -7.38
N ALA A 363 3.25 13.46 -8.31
CA ALA A 363 2.62 14.73 -7.98
C ALA A 363 1.19 14.60 -7.46
N GLY A 364 0.42 13.61 -7.95
CA GLY A 364 -1.02 13.53 -7.78
C GLY A 364 -1.53 12.36 -6.94
N MET A 365 -0.69 11.39 -6.53
CA MET A 365 -1.17 10.26 -5.74
C MET A 365 -1.48 10.68 -4.30
N LEU A 366 -2.72 10.37 -3.86
CA LEU A 366 -3.16 10.39 -2.48
C LEU A 366 -3.55 8.99 -2.04
N THR A 367 -3.31 8.65 -0.78
CA THR A 367 -3.64 7.33 -0.24
C THR A 367 -4.37 7.45 1.09
N LEU A 368 -5.50 6.74 1.23
CA LEU A 368 -6.19 6.52 2.50
C LEU A 368 -5.69 5.21 3.11
N HIS A 369 -5.28 5.24 4.37
CA HIS A 369 -4.78 4.06 5.08
C HIS A 369 -5.92 3.13 5.53
N HIS A 370 -5.74 1.82 5.37
CA HIS A 370 -6.77 0.79 5.48
C HIS A 370 -7.47 0.60 6.84
N PRO A 371 -6.92 0.92 8.02
CA PRO A 371 -7.58 0.60 9.28
C PRO A 371 -9.00 1.16 9.37
N VAL A 372 -9.22 2.37 8.87
CA VAL A 372 -10.54 3.01 8.86
C VAL A 372 -11.58 2.25 8.02
N LEU A 373 -11.14 1.50 7.00
CA LEU A 373 -12.02 0.67 6.15
C LEU A 373 -12.59 -0.56 6.89
N LEU A 374 -12.19 -0.80 8.13
CA LEU A 374 -12.73 -1.86 9.00
C LEU A 374 -13.66 -1.32 10.09
N GLU A 375 -13.85 0.00 10.16
CA GLU A 375 -14.76 0.64 11.09
C GLU A 375 -16.24 0.54 10.63
N SER A 376 -17.12 1.26 11.30
CA SER A 376 -18.54 1.29 10.98
C SER A 376 -18.84 2.09 9.70
N ASP A 377 -20.02 1.88 9.16
CA ASP A 377 -20.55 2.67 8.03
C ASP A 377 -20.55 4.17 8.32
N ALA A 378 -20.87 4.57 9.56
CA ALA A 378 -20.83 5.98 9.98
C ALA A 378 -19.42 6.57 9.89
N ALA A 379 -18.39 5.81 10.25
CA ALA A 379 -17.01 6.25 10.14
C ALA A 379 -16.59 6.46 8.65
N ILE A 380 -17.13 5.67 7.74
CA ILE A 380 -16.90 5.87 6.29
C ILE A 380 -17.61 7.14 5.79
N ASP A 381 -18.82 7.41 6.30
CA ASP A 381 -19.56 8.65 5.97
C ASP A 381 -18.84 9.89 6.51
N GLU A 382 -18.23 9.81 7.68
CA GLU A 382 -17.37 10.86 8.24
C GLU A 382 -16.18 11.19 7.33
N ILE A 383 -15.54 10.18 6.73
CA ILE A 383 -14.45 10.42 5.76
C ILE A 383 -14.96 11.21 4.56
N ALA A 384 -16.09 10.81 3.98
CA ALA A 384 -16.69 11.53 2.86
C ALA A 384 -17.05 12.97 3.25
N PHE A 385 -17.61 13.16 4.44
CA PHE A 385 -17.93 14.50 4.97
C PHE A 385 -16.66 15.37 5.12
N ALA A 386 -15.59 14.82 5.69
CA ALA A 386 -14.30 15.51 5.83
C ALA A 386 -13.74 15.97 4.45
N ILE A 387 -13.81 15.09 3.45
CA ILE A 387 -13.39 15.43 2.07
C ILE A 387 -14.21 16.60 1.52
N HIS A 388 -15.54 16.57 1.67
CA HIS A 388 -16.42 17.64 1.21
C HIS A 388 -16.18 18.95 1.97
N LYS A 389 -15.94 18.88 3.29
CA LYS A 389 -15.65 20.03 4.15
C LYS A 389 -14.36 20.74 3.71
N VAL A 390 -13.27 19.99 3.52
CA VAL A 390 -11.99 20.53 3.05
C VAL A 390 -12.13 21.10 1.63
N ARG A 391 -12.86 20.42 0.73
CA ARG A 391 -13.08 20.91 -0.63
C ARG A 391 -13.81 22.24 -0.68
N ARG A 392 -14.91 22.40 0.11
CA ARG A 392 -15.68 23.67 0.17
C ARG A 392 -14.83 24.85 0.60
N SER A 393 -13.83 24.61 1.44
CA SER A 393 -12.96 25.64 1.98
C SER A 393 -11.59 25.72 1.30
N ALA A 394 -11.40 25.04 0.15
CA ALA A 394 -10.10 24.93 -0.50
C ALA A 394 -9.46 26.30 -0.81
N SER A 395 -10.23 27.26 -1.36
CA SER A 395 -9.73 28.61 -1.64
C SER A 395 -9.31 29.37 -0.39
N GLU A 396 -10.02 29.21 0.72
CA GLU A 396 -9.70 29.83 2.00
C GLU A 396 -8.43 29.21 2.59
N ILE A 397 -8.28 27.87 2.51
CA ILE A 397 -7.06 27.18 2.97
C ILE A 397 -5.85 27.68 2.19
N VAL A 398 -5.93 27.75 0.86
CA VAL A 398 -4.84 28.28 0.00
C VAL A 398 -4.48 29.71 0.36
N SER A 399 -5.48 30.57 0.63
CA SER A 399 -5.23 31.98 0.95
C SER A 399 -4.58 32.19 2.32
N ARG A 400 -4.82 31.30 3.28
CA ARG A 400 -4.37 31.44 4.67
C ARG A 400 -3.11 30.63 5.01
N ILE A 401 -2.85 29.55 4.30
CA ILE A 401 -1.74 28.64 4.59
C ILE A 401 -0.83 28.54 3.37
N PRO A 402 0.35 29.23 3.38
CA PRO A 402 1.33 29.11 2.31
C PRO A 402 1.87 27.68 2.19
N ASP A 403 2.05 27.18 0.96
CA ASP A 403 2.59 25.83 0.66
C ASP A 403 4.01 25.58 1.23
N GLY A 404 4.76 26.63 1.58
CA GLY A 404 6.12 26.51 2.10
C GLY A 404 6.27 26.16 3.59
N CYS A 405 5.19 26.05 4.36
CA CYS A 405 5.21 25.68 5.80
C CYS A 405 5.14 24.15 6.02
N VAL A 406 5.78 23.37 5.16
CA VAL A 406 5.79 21.89 5.29
C VAL A 406 7.08 21.47 6.00
N THR A 407 7.07 21.33 7.32
CA THR A 407 8.03 20.46 8.00
C THR A 407 7.67 19.02 7.62
N ASN A 408 8.61 18.31 6.97
CA ASN A 408 8.50 16.89 6.66
C ASN A 408 8.57 16.08 7.97
N ASP A 409 7.45 15.94 8.68
CA ASP A 409 7.31 15.06 9.85
C ASP A 409 6.68 13.69 9.46
N ALA A 410 7.03 13.15 8.30
CA ALA A 410 6.56 11.83 7.86
C ALA A 410 7.72 11.00 7.30
N GLU A 411 8.73 10.71 8.14
CA GLU A 411 9.54 9.50 8.02
C GLU A 411 9.22 8.59 9.22
N LEU A 412 8.18 7.78 9.10
CA LEU A 412 7.98 6.58 9.91
C LEU A 412 7.48 5.44 9.01
#